data_cf61f110d8181e43d0ad503fce31cd4f
#
_entry.id   cf61f110d8181e43d0ad503fce31cd4f
#
_cell.length_a   1.000
_cell.length_b   1.000
_cell.length_c   1.000
_cell.angle_alpha   90.00
_cell.angle_beta   90.00
_cell.angle_gamma   90.00
#
_symmetry.space_group_name_H-M   'P 1'
#
loop_
_entity.id
_entity.type
_entity.pdbx_description
1 polymer ?
#
loop_
_entity_poly.entity_id
_entity_poly.type
_entity_poly.pdbx_seq_one_letter_code
_entity_poly.pdbx_strand_id
1 'polypeptide(L)'
;MKISDVYVARTNDPYKGACEALDALGFRVSGKRVYIKPNLTGGRPSRDGLTVDTGLVRAVLERLHDCPRITIGESCSDTIKAFDDLGYRKLIEEFPYVQLEDIRTAEIVWKKIPKPHHTREMPFNKSIFEHDYIINIAKMKTHSLAGVTLCMKNIFGFVPTRKQKLMYHPFIRKAIIDMNQIVPSHFCLVDGIWGNEFDEVQSTPLYTGAVIAGKNILAVDTVAASIMGVDLCQNYTYRMAFDLWGKPEINLLGEDVNDVKIMYRQGCLFSTRIRYIKEASASIAFRMLNRH
;
A
#
# COMPACT_ATOMS: atom_id res chain seq x y z
N MET A 1 0.65 22.09 13.45
CA MET A 1 0.55 20.67 12.95
C MET A 1 1.49 19.81 13.78
N LYS A 2 1.19 18.54 14.01
CA LYS A 2 2.09 17.63 14.74
C LYS A 2 3.19 17.15 13.79
N ILE A 3 4.45 17.32 14.15
CA ILE A 3 5.61 16.82 13.39
C ILE A 3 5.51 15.28 13.32
N SER A 4 5.80 14.73 12.16
CA SER A 4 5.70 13.29 11.87
C SER A 4 7.09 12.71 11.67
N ASP A 5 7.50 11.79 12.53
CA ASP A 5 8.75 11.06 12.37
C ASP A 5 8.63 10.07 11.20
N VAL A 6 9.60 10.10 10.31
CA VAL A 6 9.78 9.12 9.22
C VAL A 6 11.22 8.66 9.24
N TYR A 7 11.41 7.36 9.32
CA TYR A 7 12.73 6.73 9.30
C TYR A 7 13.05 6.17 7.92
N VAL A 8 14.28 6.37 7.46
CA VAL A 8 14.83 5.79 6.23
C VAL A 8 16.03 4.92 6.60
N ALA A 9 15.92 3.61 6.37
CA ALA A 9 17.04 2.68 6.45
C ALA A 9 17.63 2.46 5.07
N ARG A 10 18.96 2.60 4.92
CA ARG A 10 19.69 2.22 3.71
C ARG A 10 20.21 0.79 3.88
N THR A 11 19.73 -0.15 3.08
CA THR A 11 20.05 -1.56 3.25
C THR A 11 19.77 -2.37 1.98
N ASN A 12 20.42 -3.54 1.87
CA ASN A 12 20.08 -4.55 0.89
C ASN A 12 19.30 -5.75 1.49
N ASP A 13 19.06 -5.71 2.81
CA ASP A 13 18.38 -6.76 3.56
C ASP A 13 17.01 -6.22 4.05
N PRO A 14 15.90 -6.69 3.46
CA PRO A 14 14.55 -6.22 3.81
C PRO A 14 14.19 -6.39 5.29
N TYR A 15 14.59 -7.52 5.87
CA TYR A 15 14.31 -7.81 7.28
C TYR A 15 15.09 -6.88 8.21
N LYS A 16 16.41 -6.74 7.98
CA LYS A 16 17.25 -5.84 8.81
C LYS A 16 16.80 -4.39 8.72
N GLY A 17 16.50 -3.90 7.51
CA GLY A 17 16.01 -2.53 7.34
C GLY A 17 14.68 -2.28 8.02
N ALA A 18 13.77 -3.26 7.98
CA ALA A 18 12.51 -3.16 8.71
C ALA A 18 12.73 -3.17 10.23
N CYS A 19 13.60 -4.07 10.76
CA CYS A 19 13.95 -4.08 12.17
C CYS A 19 14.51 -2.74 12.65
N GLU A 20 15.48 -2.20 11.91
CA GLU A 20 16.11 -0.91 12.20
C GLU A 20 15.07 0.21 12.27
N ALA A 21 14.19 0.31 11.27
CA ALA A 21 13.15 1.34 11.22
C ALA A 21 12.11 1.20 12.35
N LEU A 22 11.70 -0.03 12.65
CA LEU A 22 10.76 -0.31 13.75
C LEU A 22 11.34 0.05 15.12
N ASP A 23 12.63 -0.25 15.35
CA ASP A 23 13.31 0.05 16.60
C ASP A 23 13.55 1.56 16.76
N ALA A 24 14.03 2.24 15.71
CA ALA A 24 14.26 3.68 15.71
C ALA A 24 12.97 4.47 15.98
N LEU A 25 11.82 4.00 15.48
CA LEU A 25 10.51 4.63 15.70
C LEU A 25 9.81 4.17 16.98
N GLY A 26 10.45 3.33 17.78
CA GLY A 26 9.88 2.78 19.01
C GLY A 26 8.57 2.03 18.78
N PHE A 27 8.51 1.26 17.68
CA PHE A 27 7.28 0.54 17.31
C PHE A 27 6.90 -0.47 18.39
N ARG A 28 5.73 -0.29 18.98
CA ARG A 28 5.13 -1.18 19.98
C ARG A 28 3.63 -1.22 19.78
N VAL A 29 3.08 -2.43 19.68
CA VAL A 29 1.63 -2.69 19.64
C VAL A 29 1.36 -3.88 20.54
N SER A 30 0.46 -3.74 21.51
CA SER A 30 0.10 -4.78 22.46
C SER A 30 -1.41 -4.78 22.69
N GLY A 31 -1.99 -5.96 22.92
CA GLY A 31 -3.41 -6.12 23.24
C GLY A 31 -4.38 -5.70 22.12
N LYS A 32 -3.91 -5.51 20.88
CA LYS A 32 -4.71 -5.11 19.74
C LYS A 32 -4.91 -6.24 18.75
N ARG A 33 -6.08 -6.26 18.10
CA ARG A 33 -6.28 -7.07 16.89
C ARG A 33 -5.65 -6.32 15.73
N VAL A 34 -4.67 -6.92 15.06
CA VAL A 34 -3.85 -6.26 14.06
C VAL A 34 -4.17 -6.79 12.67
N TYR A 35 -4.37 -5.88 11.71
CA TYR A 35 -4.46 -6.22 10.30
C TYR A 35 -3.20 -5.74 9.57
N ILE A 36 -2.50 -6.64 8.91
CA ILE A 36 -1.33 -6.34 8.09
C ILE A 36 -1.75 -6.39 6.62
N LYS A 37 -1.55 -5.30 5.90
CA LYS A 37 -1.82 -5.19 4.47
C LYS A 37 -0.52 -5.07 3.67
N PRO A 38 0.09 -6.19 3.23
CA PRO A 38 1.20 -6.13 2.29
C PRO A 38 0.70 -5.73 0.90
N ASN A 39 1.61 -5.28 0.02
CA ASN A 39 1.35 -5.10 -1.40
C ASN A 39 1.85 -6.31 -2.18
N LEU A 40 0.94 -7.15 -2.66
CA LEU A 40 1.27 -8.30 -3.49
C LEU A 40 0.72 -8.11 -4.90
N THR A 41 1.52 -8.48 -5.90
CA THR A 41 1.14 -8.46 -7.31
C THR A 41 1.35 -9.87 -7.89
N GLY A 42 0.50 -10.81 -7.43
CA GLY A 42 0.70 -12.24 -7.68
C GLY A 42 1.88 -12.83 -6.91
N GLY A 43 2.32 -14.03 -7.26
CA GLY A 43 3.42 -14.76 -6.61
C GLY A 43 4.82 -14.38 -7.11
N ARG A 44 5.04 -13.14 -7.55
CA ARG A 44 6.35 -12.70 -8.08
C ARG A 44 7.34 -12.37 -6.98
N PRO A 45 8.63 -12.71 -7.13
CA PRO A 45 9.66 -12.37 -6.15
C PRO A 45 9.72 -10.86 -5.88
N SER A 46 10.11 -10.48 -4.66
CA SER A 46 10.22 -9.06 -4.27
C SER A 46 11.22 -8.26 -5.11
N ARG A 47 12.29 -8.92 -5.60
CA ARG A 47 13.30 -8.32 -6.49
C ARG A 47 12.77 -7.95 -7.88
N ASP A 48 11.62 -8.45 -8.28
CA ASP A 48 10.94 -8.01 -9.50
C ASP A 48 10.31 -6.60 -9.34
N GLY A 49 10.42 -5.99 -8.15
CA GLY A 49 9.95 -4.64 -7.86
C GLY A 49 8.44 -4.52 -7.66
N LEU A 50 7.68 -5.59 -7.80
CA LEU A 50 6.21 -5.54 -7.81
C LEU A 50 5.55 -5.93 -6.48
N THR A 51 6.24 -6.74 -5.67
CA THR A 51 5.73 -7.38 -4.46
C THR A 51 6.61 -7.06 -3.27
N VAL A 52 6.01 -6.85 -2.12
CA VAL A 52 6.72 -6.64 -0.84
C VAL A 52 7.46 -7.91 -0.45
N ASP A 53 8.68 -7.75 0.07
CA ASP A 53 9.46 -8.84 0.64
C ASP A 53 8.87 -9.33 1.97
N THR A 54 8.80 -10.64 2.15
CA THR A 54 8.30 -11.26 3.38
C THR A 54 9.17 -10.95 4.60
N GLY A 55 10.42 -10.54 4.40
CA GLY A 55 11.30 -10.09 5.48
C GLY A 55 10.76 -8.88 6.24
N LEU A 56 10.10 -7.93 5.53
CA LEU A 56 9.45 -6.80 6.22
C LEU A 56 8.28 -7.28 7.09
N VAL A 57 7.51 -8.24 6.57
CA VAL A 57 6.35 -8.80 7.30
C VAL A 57 6.83 -9.58 8.52
N ARG A 58 7.88 -10.39 8.40
CA ARG A 58 8.53 -11.10 9.51
C ARG A 58 8.95 -10.14 10.62
N ALA A 59 9.69 -9.08 10.27
CA ALA A 59 10.16 -8.08 11.24
C ALA A 59 9.00 -7.43 12.03
N VAL A 60 7.86 -7.22 11.39
CA VAL A 60 6.64 -6.72 12.03
C VAL A 60 6.03 -7.79 12.95
N LEU A 61 5.88 -9.04 12.48
CA LEU A 61 5.27 -10.12 13.26
C LEU A 61 6.02 -10.40 14.56
N GLU A 62 7.34 -10.38 14.54
CA GLU A 62 8.18 -10.59 15.73
C GLU A 62 7.95 -9.55 16.85
N ARG A 63 7.34 -8.42 16.53
CA ARG A 63 7.01 -7.34 17.49
C ARG A 63 5.54 -7.33 17.92
N LEU A 64 4.75 -8.32 17.47
CA LEU A 64 3.31 -8.40 17.72
C LEU A 64 2.91 -9.59 18.58
N HIS A 65 3.87 -10.19 19.31
CA HIS A 65 3.63 -11.40 20.13
C HIS A 65 2.55 -11.22 21.20
N ASP A 66 2.31 -9.97 21.67
CA ASP A 66 1.27 -9.65 22.65
C ASP A 66 -0.10 -9.32 22.01
N CYS A 67 -0.25 -9.53 20.70
CA CYS A 67 -1.48 -9.24 19.99
C CYS A 67 -2.37 -10.49 19.93
N PRO A 68 -3.65 -10.40 20.34
CA PRO A 68 -4.52 -11.58 20.46
C PRO A 68 -4.96 -12.14 19.09
N ARG A 69 -4.89 -11.34 18.03
CA ARG A 69 -5.25 -11.75 16.65
C ARG A 69 -4.47 -10.91 15.66
N ILE A 70 -3.85 -11.58 14.70
CA ILE A 70 -3.20 -10.92 13.55
C ILE A 70 -3.75 -11.54 12.27
N THR A 71 -4.15 -10.69 11.32
CA THR A 71 -4.60 -11.09 9.99
C THR A 71 -3.71 -10.45 8.94
N ILE A 72 -3.16 -11.24 8.03
CA ILE A 72 -2.46 -10.75 6.83
C ILE A 72 -3.40 -10.94 5.66
N GLY A 73 -3.84 -9.85 5.02
CA GLY A 73 -4.82 -9.93 3.95
C GLY A 73 -4.39 -9.25 2.66
N GLU A 74 -4.79 -9.83 1.53
CA GLU A 74 -4.55 -9.29 0.19
C GLU A 74 -5.69 -9.67 -0.77
N SER A 75 -5.77 -8.94 -1.90
CA SER A 75 -6.76 -9.15 -2.96
C SER A 75 -6.16 -9.06 -4.36
N CYS A 76 -4.96 -9.60 -4.55
CA CYS A 76 -4.33 -9.69 -5.87
C CYS A 76 -5.05 -10.69 -6.79
N SER A 77 -4.57 -10.90 -8.01
CA SER A 77 -5.23 -11.74 -9.02
C SER A 77 -5.46 -13.19 -8.56
N ASP A 78 -4.49 -13.74 -7.84
CA ASP A 78 -4.56 -15.05 -7.18
C ASP A 78 -3.86 -14.95 -5.83
N THR A 79 -4.62 -14.61 -4.79
CA THR A 79 -4.10 -14.34 -3.46
C THR A 79 -3.57 -15.60 -2.79
N ILE A 80 -4.27 -16.72 -2.94
CA ILE A 80 -3.87 -17.99 -2.31
C ILE A 80 -2.53 -18.45 -2.88
N LYS A 81 -2.44 -18.50 -4.24
CA LYS A 81 -1.18 -18.83 -4.91
C LYS A 81 -0.05 -17.84 -4.55
N ALA A 82 -0.35 -16.55 -4.43
CA ALA A 82 0.65 -15.57 -4.03
C ALA A 82 1.18 -15.81 -2.61
N PHE A 83 0.32 -16.20 -1.67
CA PHE A 83 0.77 -16.58 -0.32
C PHE A 83 1.64 -17.82 -0.34
N ASP A 84 1.35 -18.81 -1.18
CA ASP A 84 2.16 -20.02 -1.32
C ASP A 84 3.52 -19.70 -1.96
N ASP A 85 3.53 -19.07 -3.14
CA ASP A 85 4.74 -18.75 -3.92
C ASP A 85 5.71 -17.83 -3.15
N LEU A 86 5.19 -16.92 -2.32
CA LEU A 86 5.98 -15.96 -1.54
C LEU A 86 6.34 -16.45 -0.14
N GLY A 87 5.95 -17.70 0.21
CA GLY A 87 6.31 -18.32 1.47
C GLY A 87 5.56 -17.80 2.69
N TYR A 88 4.41 -17.14 2.52
CA TYR A 88 3.61 -16.67 3.66
C TYR A 88 3.07 -17.82 4.51
N ARG A 89 2.69 -18.96 3.90
CA ARG A 89 2.25 -20.13 4.67
C ARG A 89 3.36 -20.65 5.57
N LYS A 90 4.58 -20.79 5.04
CA LYS A 90 5.73 -21.19 5.84
C LYS A 90 6.06 -20.16 6.92
N LEU A 91 5.94 -18.87 6.61
CA LEU A 91 6.18 -17.81 7.59
C LEU A 91 5.22 -17.93 8.79
N ILE A 92 3.92 -18.14 8.55
CA ILE A 92 2.94 -18.23 9.64
C ILE A 92 3.01 -19.51 10.48
N GLU A 93 3.72 -20.56 10.02
CA GLU A 93 4.00 -21.74 10.84
C GLU A 93 4.80 -21.37 12.10
N GLU A 94 5.63 -20.32 12.00
CA GLU A 94 6.40 -19.78 13.12
C GLU A 94 5.55 -18.84 14.04
N PHE A 95 4.36 -18.42 13.57
CA PHE A 95 3.48 -17.48 14.25
C PHE A 95 2.04 -18.02 14.27
N PRO A 96 1.71 -19.01 15.11
CA PRO A 96 0.46 -19.76 15.06
C PRO A 96 -0.81 -18.92 15.36
N TYR A 97 -0.65 -17.70 15.87
CA TYR A 97 -1.72 -16.73 16.10
C TYR A 97 -2.00 -15.81 14.88
N VAL A 98 -1.30 -16.03 13.76
CA VAL A 98 -1.46 -15.26 12.51
C VAL A 98 -2.35 -16.02 11.54
N GLN A 99 -3.27 -15.31 10.88
CA GLN A 99 -4.17 -15.84 9.86
C GLN A 99 -3.92 -15.14 8.52
N LEU A 100 -4.00 -15.91 7.42
CA LEU A 100 -3.99 -15.38 6.07
C LEU A 100 -5.43 -15.20 5.57
N GLU A 101 -5.73 -14.06 4.95
CA GLU A 101 -7.05 -13.76 4.40
C GLU A 101 -6.97 -13.44 2.91
N ASP A 102 -7.76 -14.17 2.12
CA ASP A 102 -8.07 -13.76 0.76
C ASP A 102 -9.25 -12.77 0.80
N ILE A 103 -8.93 -11.48 0.71
CA ILE A 103 -9.93 -10.40 0.74
C ILE A 103 -11.01 -10.58 -0.36
N ARG A 104 -10.71 -11.29 -1.46
CA ARG A 104 -11.66 -11.50 -2.57
C ARG A 104 -12.85 -12.38 -2.18
N THR A 105 -12.68 -13.22 -1.18
CA THR A 105 -13.70 -14.15 -0.66
C THR A 105 -14.30 -13.70 0.66
N ALA A 106 -13.83 -12.60 1.23
CA ALA A 106 -14.30 -12.07 2.50
C ALA A 106 -15.73 -11.50 2.39
N GLU A 107 -16.44 -11.49 3.50
CA GLU A 107 -17.73 -10.79 3.63
C GLU A 107 -17.56 -9.30 3.30
N ILE A 108 -18.48 -8.74 2.51
CA ILE A 108 -18.42 -7.35 2.05
C ILE A 108 -19.33 -6.48 2.89
N VAL A 109 -18.81 -5.35 3.34
CA VAL A 109 -19.59 -4.27 3.92
C VAL A 109 -19.46 -2.99 3.09
N TRP A 110 -20.54 -2.23 2.98
CA TRP A 110 -20.54 -0.93 2.34
C TRP A 110 -20.38 0.17 3.39
N LYS A 111 -19.45 1.09 3.16
CA LYS A 111 -19.18 2.21 4.05
C LYS A 111 -19.43 3.52 3.34
N LYS A 112 -20.18 4.42 4.01
CA LYS A 112 -20.40 5.80 3.55
C LYS A 112 -19.10 6.60 3.67
N ILE A 113 -18.76 7.36 2.61
CA ILE A 113 -17.60 8.23 2.59
C ILE A 113 -17.97 9.58 3.20
N PRO A 114 -17.26 10.07 4.23
CA PRO A 114 -17.59 11.31 4.92
C PRO A 114 -17.59 12.55 4.00
N LYS A 115 -16.52 12.70 3.21
CA LYS A 115 -16.35 13.77 2.22
C LYS A 115 -16.02 13.16 0.87
N PRO A 116 -17.06 12.73 0.09
CA PRO A 116 -16.84 11.96 -1.13
C PRO A 116 -16.25 12.82 -2.25
N HIS A 117 -15.18 12.32 -2.86
CA HIS A 117 -14.55 12.91 -4.05
C HIS A 117 -15.01 12.23 -5.34
N HIS A 118 -15.45 10.97 -5.25
CA HIS A 118 -15.96 10.19 -6.38
C HIS A 118 -17.27 9.48 -6.07
N THR A 119 -17.36 8.78 -4.94
CA THR A 119 -18.53 7.96 -4.61
C THR A 119 -18.95 8.15 -3.17
N ARG A 120 -20.28 8.12 -2.95
CA ARG A 120 -20.85 8.29 -1.60
C ARG A 120 -20.63 7.10 -0.69
N GLU A 121 -20.39 5.91 -1.27
CA GLU A 121 -20.12 4.70 -0.53
C GLU A 121 -19.20 3.76 -1.34
N MET A 122 -18.45 2.92 -0.63
CA MET A 122 -17.55 1.94 -1.22
C MET A 122 -17.62 0.60 -0.49
N PRO A 123 -17.37 -0.52 -1.20
CA PRO A 123 -17.29 -1.84 -0.60
C PRO A 123 -15.91 -2.10 -0.01
N PHE A 124 -15.89 -2.73 1.14
CA PHE A 124 -14.69 -3.21 1.81
C PHE A 124 -14.90 -4.63 2.31
N ASN A 125 -13.80 -5.37 2.53
CA ASN A 125 -13.89 -6.58 3.32
C ASN A 125 -14.25 -6.24 4.78
N LYS A 126 -15.21 -6.98 5.34
CA LYS A 126 -15.72 -6.71 6.69
C LYS A 126 -14.65 -6.85 7.76
N SER A 127 -13.78 -7.85 7.62
CA SER A 127 -12.79 -8.20 8.63
C SER A 127 -11.86 -7.05 9.03
N ILE A 128 -11.57 -6.12 8.10
CA ILE A 128 -10.73 -4.96 8.41
C ILE A 128 -11.30 -4.10 9.55
N PHE A 129 -12.64 -4.04 9.68
CA PHE A 129 -13.33 -3.27 10.72
C PHE A 129 -13.46 -4.03 12.04
N GLU A 130 -13.03 -5.28 12.07
CA GLU A 130 -12.92 -6.11 13.27
C GLU A 130 -11.54 -6.00 13.93
N HIS A 131 -10.63 -5.23 13.33
CA HIS A 131 -9.28 -5.00 13.81
C HIS A 131 -9.10 -3.58 14.34
N ASP A 132 -8.26 -3.46 15.37
CA ASP A 132 -8.03 -2.20 16.09
C ASP A 132 -6.84 -1.43 15.55
N TYR A 133 -5.95 -2.10 14.82
CA TYR A 133 -4.69 -1.55 14.34
C TYR A 133 -4.37 -2.08 12.94
N ILE A 134 -4.09 -1.17 12.01
CA ILE A 134 -3.78 -1.51 10.62
C ILE A 134 -2.35 -1.12 10.30
N ILE A 135 -1.55 -2.09 9.87
CA ILE A 135 -0.19 -1.93 9.39
C ILE A 135 -0.20 -2.07 7.87
N ASN A 136 0.26 -1.02 7.21
CA ASN A 136 0.28 -0.92 5.75
C ASN A 136 1.71 -1.09 5.24
N ILE A 137 1.99 -2.17 4.52
CA ILE A 137 3.32 -2.46 3.97
C ILE A 137 3.24 -2.34 2.44
N ALA A 138 3.68 -1.20 1.93
CA ALA A 138 3.60 -0.87 0.51
C ALA A 138 4.89 -1.19 -0.23
N LYS A 139 4.78 -1.36 -1.55
CA LYS A 139 5.92 -1.46 -2.47
C LYS A 139 6.20 -0.13 -3.13
N MET A 140 7.46 0.27 -3.18
CA MET A 140 7.90 1.48 -3.87
C MET A 140 7.85 1.26 -5.39
N LYS A 141 6.84 1.81 -6.06
CA LYS A 141 6.72 1.71 -7.52
C LYS A 141 5.91 2.85 -8.12
N THR A 142 6.16 3.14 -9.40
CA THR A 142 5.31 4.05 -10.17
C THR A 142 4.00 3.36 -10.54
N HIS A 143 3.03 4.13 -10.98
CA HIS A 143 1.70 3.64 -11.35
C HIS A 143 1.13 4.47 -12.49
N SER A 144 0.73 3.79 -13.56
CA SER A 144 0.28 4.42 -14.79
C SER A 144 -0.89 5.40 -14.61
N LEU A 145 -1.83 5.14 -13.71
CA LEU A 145 -2.99 6.00 -13.44
C LEU A 145 -2.84 6.88 -12.20
N ALA A 146 -2.30 6.34 -11.10
CA ALA A 146 -2.18 7.07 -9.83
C ALA A 146 -0.87 7.87 -9.70
N GLY A 147 0.10 7.64 -10.59
CA GLY A 147 1.44 8.21 -10.55
C GLY A 147 2.40 7.36 -9.70
N VAL A 148 2.04 7.04 -8.48
CA VAL A 148 2.83 6.18 -7.59
C VAL A 148 1.97 5.12 -6.92
N THR A 149 2.57 3.97 -6.61
CA THR A 149 2.07 2.99 -5.66
C THR A 149 2.92 3.11 -4.40
N LEU A 150 2.32 3.64 -3.36
CA LEU A 150 2.84 3.80 -2.02
C LEU A 150 1.72 3.45 -1.03
N CYS A 151 1.83 3.86 0.22
CA CYS A 151 0.88 3.45 1.27
C CYS A 151 -0.57 3.90 1.00
N MET A 152 -0.80 5.14 0.56
CA MET A 152 -2.17 5.60 0.24
C MET A 152 -2.83 4.74 -0.85
N LYS A 153 -2.10 4.43 -1.92
CA LYS A 153 -2.62 3.60 -3.02
C LYS A 153 -2.77 2.14 -2.60
N ASN A 154 -1.92 1.62 -1.69
CA ASN A 154 -2.00 0.24 -1.21
C ASN A 154 -3.35 -0.08 -0.54
N ILE A 155 -3.99 0.91 0.09
CA ILE A 155 -5.34 0.80 0.67
C ILE A 155 -6.40 0.40 -0.38
N PHE A 156 -6.20 0.71 -1.66
CA PHE A 156 -7.09 0.28 -2.73
C PHE A 156 -7.21 -1.26 -2.83
N GLY A 157 -6.23 -2.00 -2.29
CA GLY A 157 -6.27 -3.46 -2.14
C GLY A 157 -7.38 -3.97 -1.22
N PHE A 158 -8.03 -3.12 -0.41
CA PHE A 158 -9.18 -3.49 0.41
C PHE A 158 -10.52 -3.50 -0.34
N VAL A 159 -10.56 -3.04 -1.59
CA VAL A 159 -11.70 -3.31 -2.49
C VAL A 159 -11.69 -4.80 -2.83
N PRO A 160 -12.73 -5.58 -2.45
CA PRO A 160 -12.63 -7.03 -2.43
C PRO A 160 -12.46 -7.64 -3.83
N THR A 161 -13.42 -7.46 -4.71
CA THR A 161 -13.46 -8.20 -5.97
C THR A 161 -12.85 -7.43 -7.15
N ARG A 162 -12.34 -8.17 -8.14
CA ARG A 162 -11.87 -7.59 -9.40
C ARG A 162 -12.97 -6.76 -10.09
N LYS A 163 -14.20 -7.23 -10.04
CA LYS A 163 -15.37 -6.53 -10.60
C LYS A 163 -15.54 -5.14 -9.98
N GLN A 164 -15.48 -5.07 -8.64
CA GLN A 164 -15.58 -3.81 -7.90
C GLN A 164 -14.37 -2.91 -8.17
N LYS A 165 -13.15 -3.45 -8.20
CA LYS A 165 -11.95 -2.69 -8.56
C LYS A 165 -12.09 -2.02 -9.93
N LEU A 166 -12.57 -2.73 -10.93
CA LEU A 166 -12.80 -2.19 -12.28
C LEU A 166 -13.82 -1.03 -12.29
N MET A 167 -14.79 -1.00 -11.39
CA MET A 167 -15.75 0.12 -11.28
C MET A 167 -15.07 1.43 -10.81
N TYR A 168 -14.06 1.33 -9.95
CA TYR A 168 -13.38 2.49 -9.38
C TYR A 168 -12.08 2.84 -10.12
N HIS A 169 -11.53 1.94 -10.93
CA HIS A 169 -10.26 2.12 -11.62
C HIS A 169 -10.22 3.36 -12.53
N PRO A 170 -11.27 3.71 -13.30
CA PRO A 170 -11.31 4.94 -14.09
C PRO A 170 -11.19 6.22 -13.24
N PHE A 171 -11.53 6.14 -11.98
CA PHE A 171 -11.52 7.25 -11.02
C PHE A 171 -10.57 7.00 -9.85
N ILE A 172 -9.57 6.13 -10.04
CA ILE A 172 -8.70 5.61 -8.99
C ILE A 172 -8.06 6.71 -8.14
N ARG A 173 -7.71 7.85 -8.75
CA ARG A 173 -7.11 8.98 -8.04
C ARG A 173 -8.02 9.55 -6.95
N LYS A 174 -9.34 9.62 -7.22
CA LYS A 174 -10.35 10.06 -6.27
C LYS A 174 -10.75 8.93 -5.30
N ALA A 175 -10.86 7.70 -5.84
CA ALA A 175 -11.20 6.53 -5.03
C ALA A 175 -10.17 6.26 -3.93
N ILE A 176 -8.87 6.51 -4.18
CA ILE A 176 -7.82 6.42 -3.16
C ILE A 176 -8.12 7.39 -2.01
N ILE A 177 -8.52 8.62 -2.29
CA ILE A 177 -8.88 9.60 -1.25
C ILE A 177 -10.10 9.14 -0.47
N ASP A 178 -11.15 8.69 -1.18
CA ASP A 178 -12.38 8.21 -0.54
C ASP A 178 -12.09 7.04 0.42
N MET A 179 -11.26 6.08 0.00
CA MET A 179 -10.90 4.93 0.83
C MET A 179 -10.08 5.29 2.06
N ASN A 180 -9.10 6.18 1.92
CA ASN A 180 -8.24 6.60 3.03
C ASN A 180 -8.99 7.42 4.09
N GLN A 181 -10.22 7.92 3.81
CA GLN A 181 -11.10 8.48 4.82
C GLN A 181 -11.75 7.40 5.72
N ILE A 182 -11.82 6.16 5.26
CA ILE A 182 -12.50 5.04 5.93
C ILE A 182 -11.51 4.12 6.63
N VAL A 183 -10.40 3.83 5.95
CA VAL A 183 -9.40 2.86 6.41
C VAL A 183 -8.15 3.60 6.85
N PRO A 184 -7.92 3.75 8.16
CA PRO A 184 -6.69 4.35 8.66
C PRO A 184 -5.51 3.43 8.46
N SER A 185 -4.33 3.99 8.18
CA SER A 185 -3.05 3.29 8.35
C SER A 185 -2.40 3.79 9.62
N HIS A 186 -2.32 2.93 10.64
CA HIS A 186 -1.76 3.30 11.94
C HIS A 186 -0.24 3.26 11.94
N PHE A 187 0.33 2.40 11.10
CA PHE A 187 1.76 2.33 10.83
C PHE A 187 1.98 1.95 9.38
N CYS A 188 2.97 2.57 8.75
CA CYS A 188 3.31 2.39 7.35
C CYS A 188 4.76 1.96 7.21
N LEU A 189 5.00 0.96 6.35
CA LEU A 189 6.32 0.61 5.83
C LEU A 189 6.29 0.67 4.31
N VAL A 190 7.40 1.07 3.71
CA VAL A 190 7.58 1.01 2.26
C VAL A 190 8.82 0.19 1.96
N ASP A 191 8.62 -0.91 1.25
CA ASP A 191 9.70 -1.71 0.68
C ASP A 191 10.22 -1.04 -0.60
N GLY A 192 11.35 -0.39 -0.48
CA GLY A 192 12.09 0.27 -1.55
C GLY A 192 13.44 -0.40 -1.82
N ILE A 193 13.67 -1.65 -1.40
CA ILE A 193 14.93 -2.36 -1.74
C ILE A 193 15.01 -2.52 -3.26
N TRP A 194 14.01 -3.16 -3.85
CA TRP A 194 13.78 -3.22 -5.28
C TRP A 194 12.44 -2.59 -5.59
N GLY A 195 12.44 -1.43 -6.18
CA GLY A 195 11.22 -0.79 -6.65
C GLY A 195 10.90 -1.14 -8.09
N ASN A 196 9.82 -0.55 -8.64
CA ASN A 196 9.43 -0.74 -10.03
C ASN A 196 9.10 0.60 -10.70
N GLU A 197 9.56 0.78 -11.92
CA GLU A 197 9.29 2.00 -12.70
C GLU A 197 8.36 1.75 -13.89
N PHE A 198 7.85 2.81 -14.52
CA PHE A 198 6.90 2.86 -15.64
C PHE A 198 5.49 2.38 -15.32
N ASP A 199 5.32 1.17 -14.80
CA ASP A 199 4.02 0.49 -14.71
C ASP A 199 3.91 -0.25 -13.36
N GLU A 200 2.67 -0.51 -12.94
CA GLU A 200 2.39 -1.20 -11.68
C GLU A 200 2.26 -2.73 -11.82
N VAL A 201 2.32 -3.25 -13.05
CA VAL A 201 2.09 -4.67 -13.36
C VAL A 201 3.27 -5.28 -14.12
N GLN A 202 3.87 -4.54 -15.05
CA GLN A 202 5.03 -4.97 -15.80
C GLN A 202 6.29 -4.79 -14.96
N SER A 203 7.08 -5.84 -14.81
CA SER A 203 8.34 -5.79 -14.04
C SER A 203 9.39 -5.00 -14.80
N THR A 204 9.81 -3.90 -14.20
CA THR A 204 10.94 -3.06 -14.62
C THR A 204 11.67 -2.66 -13.32
N PRO A 205 12.37 -3.63 -12.68
CA PRO A 205 12.90 -3.43 -11.34
C PRO A 205 14.02 -2.40 -11.32
N LEU A 206 14.02 -1.60 -10.25
CA LEU A 206 15.06 -0.62 -9.97
C LEU A 206 15.53 -0.80 -8.53
N TYR A 207 16.83 -1.04 -8.34
CA TYR A 207 17.41 -1.16 -7.00
C TYR A 207 17.56 0.23 -6.37
N THR A 208 16.93 0.44 -5.22
CA THR A 208 17.01 1.68 -4.45
C THR A 208 17.68 1.44 -3.10
N GLY A 209 17.53 0.26 -2.51
CA GLY A 209 18.20 -0.11 -1.27
C GLY A 209 17.67 0.63 -0.05
N ALA A 210 16.37 0.93 0.03
CA ALA A 210 15.77 1.67 1.13
C ALA A 210 14.54 0.97 1.72
N VAL A 211 14.40 1.07 3.05
CA VAL A 211 13.15 0.80 3.77
C VAL A 211 12.71 2.07 4.47
N ILE A 212 11.47 2.49 4.28
CA ILE A 212 10.92 3.71 4.86
C ILE A 212 9.77 3.35 5.80
N ALA A 213 9.71 3.97 6.98
CA ALA A 213 8.64 3.71 7.94
C ALA A 213 8.19 4.96 8.69
N GLY A 214 6.94 4.93 9.20
CA GLY A 214 6.37 6.01 10.02
C GLY A 214 4.90 5.78 10.34
N LYS A 215 4.35 6.64 11.19
CA LYS A 215 2.93 6.57 11.62
C LYS A 215 2.00 7.40 10.73
N ASN A 216 2.51 8.40 10.05
CA ASN A 216 1.72 9.28 9.18
C ASN A 216 1.88 8.85 7.72
N ILE A 217 0.81 8.35 7.14
CA ILE A 217 0.79 7.84 5.76
C ILE A 217 1.25 8.88 4.72
N LEU A 218 0.86 10.15 4.89
CA LEU A 218 1.26 11.22 3.97
C LEU A 218 2.74 11.57 4.12
N ALA A 219 3.27 11.53 5.34
CA ALA A 219 4.68 11.80 5.59
C ALA A 219 5.55 10.67 5.00
N VAL A 220 5.18 9.41 5.24
CA VAL A 220 5.89 8.24 4.68
C VAL A 220 5.88 8.26 3.16
N ASP A 221 4.71 8.49 2.55
CA ASP A 221 4.59 8.55 1.10
C ASP A 221 5.36 9.75 0.50
N THR A 222 5.42 10.89 1.22
CA THR A 222 6.19 12.07 0.78
C THR A 222 7.69 11.77 0.76
N VAL A 223 8.23 11.13 1.80
CA VAL A 223 9.64 10.73 1.84
C VAL A 223 9.95 9.70 0.77
N ALA A 224 9.13 8.65 0.67
CA ALA A 224 9.30 7.59 -0.34
C ALA A 224 9.26 8.16 -1.77
N ALA A 225 8.32 9.05 -2.07
CA ALA A 225 8.23 9.70 -3.38
C ALA A 225 9.43 10.62 -3.66
N SER A 226 9.95 11.32 -2.64
CA SER A 226 11.15 12.14 -2.76
C SER A 226 12.38 11.29 -3.12
N ILE A 227 12.52 10.09 -2.51
CA ILE A 227 13.54 9.11 -2.87
C ILE A 227 13.38 8.66 -4.33
N MET A 228 12.14 8.49 -4.81
CA MET A 228 11.84 8.16 -6.21
C MET A 228 12.07 9.33 -7.18
N GLY A 229 12.39 10.52 -6.71
CA GLY A 229 12.46 11.74 -7.53
C GLY A 229 11.08 12.24 -7.99
N VAL A 230 10.01 11.89 -7.30
CA VAL A 230 8.62 12.27 -7.62
C VAL A 230 8.14 13.35 -6.66
N ASP A 231 7.73 14.50 -7.20
CA ASP A 231 7.07 15.56 -6.42
C ASP A 231 5.57 15.28 -6.25
N LEU A 232 5.16 14.92 -5.05
CA LEU A 232 3.75 14.68 -4.74
C LEU A 232 2.87 15.93 -4.82
N CYS A 233 3.44 17.13 -4.75
CA CYS A 233 2.70 18.37 -4.97
C CYS A 233 2.21 18.51 -6.43
N GLN A 234 2.82 17.78 -7.37
CA GLN A 234 2.36 17.67 -8.75
C GLN A 234 1.39 16.52 -8.98
N ASN A 235 1.26 15.60 -8.01
CA ASN A 235 0.36 14.45 -8.11
C ASN A 235 -1.06 14.82 -7.68
N TYR A 236 -2.04 14.62 -8.57
CA TYR A 236 -3.43 15.00 -8.34
C TYR A 236 -4.06 14.36 -7.08
N THR A 237 -3.76 13.08 -6.80
CA THR A 237 -4.24 12.37 -5.62
C THR A 237 -3.72 13.03 -4.34
N TYR A 238 -2.40 13.28 -4.29
CA TYR A 238 -1.78 13.84 -3.08
C TYR A 238 -2.11 15.31 -2.86
N ARG A 239 -2.34 16.08 -3.93
CA ARG A 239 -2.87 17.45 -3.78
C ARG A 239 -4.20 17.44 -3.04
N MET A 240 -5.15 16.60 -3.49
CA MET A 240 -6.43 16.44 -2.78
C MET A 240 -6.25 15.97 -1.33
N ALA A 241 -5.28 15.07 -1.08
CA ALA A 241 -4.97 14.60 0.26
C ALA A 241 -4.43 15.72 1.15
N PHE A 242 -3.52 16.54 0.62
CA PHE A 242 -2.98 17.69 1.34
C PHE A 242 -4.04 18.76 1.59
N ASP A 243 -4.98 18.97 0.67
CA ASP A 243 -6.12 19.89 0.86
C ASP A 243 -7.06 19.37 1.97
N LEU A 244 -7.25 18.05 2.09
CA LEU A 244 -8.16 17.44 3.04
C LEU A 244 -7.58 17.27 4.45
N TRP A 245 -6.30 16.89 4.55
CA TRP A 245 -5.64 16.52 5.82
C TRP A 245 -4.45 17.41 6.19
N GLY A 246 -4.05 18.34 5.32
CA GLY A 246 -2.87 19.15 5.47
C GLY A 246 -1.59 18.46 5.00
N LYS A 247 -0.63 19.28 4.53
CA LYS A 247 0.71 18.78 4.20
C LYS A 247 1.48 18.48 5.50
N PRO A 248 2.06 17.27 5.67
CA PRO A 248 2.75 16.94 6.90
C PRO A 248 4.05 17.71 7.06
N GLU A 249 4.35 18.11 8.30
CA GLU A 249 5.70 18.45 8.73
C GLU A 249 6.45 17.17 9.07
N ILE A 250 7.66 16.99 8.52
CA ILE A 250 8.41 15.74 8.59
C ILE A 250 9.70 15.96 9.38
N ASN A 251 9.89 15.14 10.40
CA ASN A 251 11.17 14.92 11.05
C ASN A 251 11.80 13.65 10.43
N LEU A 252 12.79 13.83 9.57
CA LEU A 252 13.49 12.74 8.93
C LEU A 252 14.53 12.15 9.87
N LEU A 253 14.49 10.84 10.05
CA LEU A 253 15.41 10.03 10.83
C LEU A 253 16.11 9.01 9.95
N GLY A 254 17.32 8.59 10.33
CA GLY A 254 18.14 7.67 9.55
C GLY A 254 18.84 8.36 8.39
N GLU A 255 18.82 7.75 7.20
CA GLU A 255 19.52 8.25 6.02
C GLU A 255 18.86 9.50 5.42
N ASP A 256 19.67 10.40 4.87
CA ASP A 256 19.19 11.55 4.09
C ASP A 256 18.57 11.07 2.77
N VAL A 257 17.47 11.69 2.37
CA VAL A 257 16.78 11.36 1.11
C VAL A 257 17.73 11.44 -0.08
N ASN A 258 18.65 12.41 -0.10
CA ASN A 258 19.56 12.62 -1.24
C ASN A 258 20.59 11.50 -1.36
N ASP A 259 20.94 10.80 -0.27
CA ASP A 259 21.94 9.71 -0.27
C ASP A 259 21.37 8.41 -0.82
N VAL A 260 20.02 8.27 -0.84
CA VAL A 260 19.32 7.09 -1.36
C VAL A 260 18.45 7.39 -2.59
N LYS A 261 18.41 8.64 -3.04
CA LYS A 261 17.55 9.10 -4.14
C LYS A 261 17.93 8.48 -5.47
N ILE A 262 16.94 7.94 -6.16
CA ILE A 262 17.04 7.43 -7.54
C ILE A 262 15.83 7.93 -8.34
N MET A 263 16.07 8.38 -9.57
CA MET A 263 15.01 8.89 -10.43
C MET A 263 14.23 7.76 -11.09
N TYR A 264 12.99 7.54 -10.64
CA TYR A 264 12.06 6.60 -11.24
C TYR A 264 11.38 7.19 -12.46
N ARG A 265 11.40 6.47 -13.57
CA ARG A 265 10.73 6.88 -14.79
C ARG A 265 9.22 6.63 -14.67
N GLN A 266 8.43 7.62 -15.03
CA GLN A 266 6.97 7.52 -15.08
C GLN A 266 6.54 6.87 -16.41
N GLY A 267 5.45 6.10 -16.39
CA GLY A 267 4.87 5.54 -17.62
C GLY A 267 4.45 6.61 -18.62
N CYS A 268 4.52 6.28 -19.92
CA CYS A 268 4.13 7.22 -20.98
C CYS A 268 2.65 7.62 -20.87
N LEU A 269 2.38 8.92 -20.79
CA LEU A 269 1.03 9.49 -20.69
C LEU A 269 0.07 9.04 -21.80
N PHE A 270 0.60 8.72 -22.99
CA PHE A 270 -0.22 8.30 -24.14
C PHE A 270 -0.76 6.87 -23.97
N SER A 271 0.09 5.92 -23.62
CA SER A 271 -0.33 4.53 -23.33
C SER A 271 -1.26 4.46 -22.12
N THR A 272 -1.01 5.30 -21.13
CA THR A 272 -1.86 5.47 -19.94
C THR A 272 -3.25 6.00 -20.31
N ARG A 273 -3.36 6.98 -21.22
CA ARG A 273 -4.65 7.50 -21.69
C ARG A 273 -5.45 6.44 -22.45
N ILE A 274 -4.82 5.66 -23.32
CA ILE A 274 -5.50 4.58 -24.05
C ILE A 274 -6.01 3.50 -23.08
N ARG A 275 -5.18 3.09 -22.13
CA ARG A 275 -5.58 2.13 -21.08
C ARG A 275 -6.74 2.68 -20.27
N TYR A 276 -6.70 3.94 -19.85
CA TYR A 276 -7.77 4.61 -19.12
C TYR A 276 -9.08 4.63 -19.92
N ILE A 277 -9.05 4.96 -21.21
CA ILE A 277 -10.24 4.96 -22.08
C ILE A 277 -10.83 3.55 -22.16
N LYS A 278 -10.00 2.50 -22.35
CA LYS A 278 -10.45 1.10 -22.39
C LYS A 278 -11.10 0.67 -21.08
N GLU A 279 -10.50 1.02 -19.93
CA GLU A 279 -11.03 0.68 -18.60
C GLU A 279 -12.31 1.48 -18.30
N ALA A 280 -12.39 2.75 -18.68
CA ALA A 280 -13.59 3.56 -18.55
C ALA A 280 -14.75 3.01 -19.40
N SER A 281 -14.48 2.62 -20.65
CA SER A 281 -15.47 2.03 -21.56
C SER A 281 -16.00 0.71 -21.00
N ALA A 282 -15.12 -0.16 -20.47
CA ALA A 282 -15.49 -1.41 -19.83
C ALA A 282 -16.34 -1.16 -18.56
N SER A 283 -16.00 -0.14 -17.76
CA SER A 283 -16.77 0.23 -16.57
C SER A 283 -18.15 0.77 -16.89
N ILE A 284 -18.29 1.56 -17.98
CA ILE A 284 -19.57 2.10 -18.44
C ILE A 284 -20.44 0.96 -18.98
N ALA A 285 -19.89 0.10 -19.83
CA ALA A 285 -20.60 -1.08 -20.35
C ALA A 285 -21.09 -1.98 -19.20
N PHE A 286 -20.24 -2.20 -18.19
CA PHE A 286 -20.59 -2.96 -17.01
C PHE A 286 -21.76 -2.34 -16.22
N ARG A 287 -21.76 -1.00 -16.04
CA ARG A 287 -22.86 -0.29 -15.36
C ARG A 287 -24.17 -0.36 -16.14
N MET A 288 -24.10 -0.35 -17.48
CA MET A 288 -25.28 -0.48 -18.34
C MET A 288 -25.89 -1.89 -18.25
N LEU A 289 -25.06 -2.93 -18.19
CA LEU A 289 -25.49 -4.33 -18.13
C LEU A 289 -26.03 -4.75 -16.73
N ASN A 290 -25.73 -4.03 -15.66
CA ASN A 290 -26.14 -4.37 -14.29
C ASN A 290 -27.11 -3.32 -13.67
N ARG A 291 -27.84 -2.57 -14.50
CA ARG A 291 -28.95 -1.68 -14.08
C ARG A 291 -30.29 -2.44 -14.02
N HIS A 292 -30.27 -3.64 -13.44
CA HIS A 292 -31.50 -4.38 -13.07
C HIS A 292 -31.38 -4.89 -11.66
#